data_8bee200c197ad8f95ab19fd5f37dec29
#
_entry.id   8bee200c197ad8f95ab19fd5f37dec29
#
_cell.length_a   1.000
_cell.length_b   1.000
_cell.length_c   1.000
_cell.angle_alpha   90.00
_cell.angle_beta   90.00
_cell.angle_gamma   90.00
#
_symmetry.space_group_name_H-M   'P 1'
#
loop_
_entity.id
_entity.type
_entity.pdbx_description
1 polymer ?
#
loop_
_entity_poly.entity_id
_entity_poly.type
_entity_poly.pdbx_seq_one_letter_code
_entity_poly.pdbx_strand_id
1 'polypeptide(L)'
;MKILMAEDDFVTRKFMVGFLSKYGECDVTVDGMEAVDAFMMALEDGEPYDLVCLDIMMPVMDGYQALMGIRNLEKDRGIPEDKRAKVIMTTALNDEKNVKMAFELGCTIYSGKPIDKERFEQAMKKLGLIQ
;
A
#
# COMPACT_ATOMS: atom_id res chain seq x y z
N MET A 1 4.11 -12.19 -7.17
CA MET A 1 4.12 -10.91 -6.42
C MET A 1 3.28 -11.07 -5.16
N LYS A 2 3.70 -10.47 -4.08
CA LYS A 2 2.98 -10.53 -2.81
C LYS A 2 2.45 -9.13 -2.47
N ILE A 3 1.15 -9.02 -2.25
CA ILE A 3 0.45 -7.74 -2.13
C ILE A 3 -0.22 -7.64 -0.76
N LEU A 4 0.00 -6.52 -0.08
CA LEU A 4 -0.72 -6.18 1.15
C LEU A 4 -1.69 -5.05 0.85
N MET A 5 -2.92 -5.19 1.32
CA MET A 5 -3.94 -4.17 1.15
C MET A 5 -4.52 -3.78 2.51
N ALA A 6 -4.65 -2.49 2.74
CA ALA A 6 -5.35 -1.95 3.90
C ALA A 6 -6.47 -1.04 3.40
N GLU A 7 -7.72 -1.46 3.57
CA GLU A 7 -8.91 -0.77 3.09
C GLU A 7 -10.10 -1.17 3.95
N ASP A 8 -10.73 -0.21 4.61
CA ASP A 8 -11.87 -0.49 5.48
C ASP A 8 -13.21 -0.54 4.72
N ASP A 9 -13.29 0.06 3.53
CA ASP A 9 -14.50 0.01 2.72
C ASP A 9 -14.61 -1.34 2.00
N PHE A 10 -15.66 -2.08 2.32
CA PHE A 10 -15.87 -3.43 1.79
C PHE A 10 -15.95 -3.46 0.26
N VAL A 11 -16.68 -2.51 -0.35
CA VAL A 11 -16.86 -2.48 -1.80
C VAL A 11 -15.55 -2.19 -2.52
N THR A 12 -14.81 -1.20 -2.06
CA THR A 12 -13.51 -0.84 -2.63
C THR A 12 -12.52 -2.02 -2.48
N ARG A 13 -12.49 -2.62 -1.30
CA ARG A 13 -11.61 -3.76 -1.01
C ARG A 13 -11.90 -4.93 -1.95
N LYS A 14 -13.17 -5.28 -2.10
CA LYS A 14 -13.58 -6.38 -2.97
C LYS A 14 -13.22 -6.11 -4.43
N PHE A 15 -13.43 -4.89 -4.89
CA PHE A 15 -13.07 -4.48 -6.24
C PHE A 15 -11.57 -4.61 -6.49
N MET A 16 -10.75 -4.12 -5.56
CA MET A 16 -9.30 -4.17 -5.71
C MET A 16 -8.76 -5.60 -5.68
N VAL A 17 -9.24 -6.41 -4.74
CA VAL A 17 -8.86 -7.84 -4.69
C VAL A 17 -9.22 -8.53 -5.99
N GLY A 18 -10.38 -8.19 -6.57
CA GLY A 18 -10.85 -8.79 -7.81
C GLY A 18 -9.86 -8.65 -8.97
N PHE A 19 -9.25 -7.49 -9.13
CA PHE A 19 -8.29 -7.33 -10.23
C PHE A 19 -6.84 -7.59 -9.83
N LEU A 20 -6.47 -7.34 -8.57
CA LEU A 20 -5.09 -7.56 -8.12
C LEU A 20 -4.72 -9.03 -7.97
N SER A 21 -5.70 -9.89 -7.69
CA SER A 21 -5.46 -11.31 -7.48
C SER A 21 -4.87 -12.02 -8.69
N LYS A 22 -5.05 -11.49 -9.88
CA LYS A 22 -4.43 -12.07 -11.08
C LYS A 22 -2.92 -11.82 -11.16
N TYR A 23 -2.41 -10.86 -10.37
CA TYR A 23 -0.99 -10.52 -10.37
C TYR A 23 -0.23 -11.15 -9.23
N GLY A 24 -0.91 -11.57 -8.17
CA GLY A 24 -0.24 -12.15 -7.03
C GLY A 24 -1.18 -12.43 -5.86
N GLU A 25 -0.59 -12.92 -4.79
CA GLU A 25 -1.29 -13.19 -3.55
C GLU A 25 -1.62 -11.87 -2.84
N CYS A 26 -2.89 -11.69 -2.46
CA CYS A 26 -3.36 -10.50 -1.78
C CYS A 26 -3.73 -10.84 -0.34
N ASP A 27 -3.05 -10.22 0.62
CA ASP A 27 -3.43 -10.26 2.02
C ASP A 27 -4.18 -8.98 2.35
N VAL A 28 -5.34 -9.10 2.98
CA VAL A 28 -6.27 -7.99 3.21
C VAL A 28 -6.32 -7.65 4.68
N THR A 29 -6.21 -6.36 4.98
CA THR A 29 -6.39 -5.80 6.31
C THR A 29 -7.40 -4.66 6.26
N VAL A 30 -7.96 -4.29 7.41
CA VAL A 30 -9.05 -3.29 7.47
C VAL A 30 -8.67 -2.01 8.20
N ASP A 31 -7.49 -1.97 8.82
CA ASP A 31 -6.97 -0.76 9.45
C ASP A 31 -5.45 -0.72 9.36
N GLY A 32 -4.89 0.43 9.75
CA GLY A 32 -3.45 0.64 9.63
C GLY A 32 -2.62 -0.22 10.57
N MET A 33 -3.13 -0.53 11.74
CA MET A 33 -2.40 -1.36 12.70
C MET A 33 -2.26 -2.79 12.18
N GLU A 34 -3.36 -3.36 11.66
CA GLU A 34 -3.31 -4.68 11.03
C GLU A 34 -2.32 -4.71 9.87
N ALA A 35 -2.28 -3.63 9.08
CA ALA A 35 -1.36 -3.54 7.95
C ALA A 35 0.10 -3.55 8.40
N VAL A 36 0.44 -2.76 9.42
CA VAL A 36 1.80 -2.72 9.96
C VAL A 36 2.20 -4.08 10.55
N ASP A 37 1.29 -4.71 11.29
CA ASP A 37 1.54 -6.03 11.87
C ASP A 37 1.76 -7.09 10.79
N ALA A 38 0.93 -7.08 9.75
CA ALA A 38 1.09 -8.01 8.62
C ALA A 38 2.42 -7.80 7.90
N PHE A 39 2.80 -6.54 7.71
CA PHE A 39 4.07 -6.20 7.06
C PHE A 39 5.26 -6.70 7.89
N MET A 40 5.22 -6.49 9.19
CA MET A 40 6.26 -6.96 10.11
C MET A 40 6.40 -8.47 10.08
N MET A 41 5.28 -9.18 10.14
CA MET A 41 5.27 -10.65 10.11
C MET A 41 5.86 -11.18 8.81
N ALA A 42 5.53 -10.54 7.68
CA ALA A 42 6.07 -10.93 6.38
C ALA A 42 7.60 -10.76 6.34
N LEU A 43 8.11 -9.69 6.92
CA LEU A 43 9.57 -9.49 7.01
C LEU A 43 10.22 -10.57 7.88
N GLU A 44 9.60 -10.91 9.01
CA GLU A 44 10.13 -11.94 9.90
C GLU A 44 10.14 -13.32 9.25
N ASP A 45 9.14 -13.61 8.42
CA ASP A 45 9.03 -14.88 7.71
C ASP A 45 9.93 -14.96 6.47
N GLY A 46 10.61 -13.87 6.13
CA GLY A 46 11.46 -13.84 4.94
C GLY A 46 10.68 -13.76 3.63
N GLU A 47 9.40 -13.37 3.70
CA GLU A 47 8.52 -13.27 2.54
C GLU A 47 7.92 -11.85 2.46
N PRO A 48 8.75 -10.82 2.17
CA PRO A 48 8.28 -9.44 2.20
C PRO A 48 7.28 -9.14 1.09
N TYR A 49 6.44 -8.14 1.33
CA TYR A 49 5.50 -7.65 0.32
C TYR A 49 6.22 -6.83 -0.74
N ASP A 50 5.78 -7.01 -1.97
CA ASP A 50 6.26 -6.22 -3.12
C ASP A 50 5.47 -4.94 -3.27
N LEU A 51 4.18 -5.01 -3.02
CA LEU A 51 3.25 -3.89 -3.16
C LEU A 51 2.39 -3.76 -1.92
N VAL A 52 2.25 -2.54 -1.43
CA VAL A 52 1.34 -2.22 -0.33
C VAL A 52 0.36 -1.14 -0.81
N CYS A 53 -0.93 -1.42 -0.70
CA CYS A 53 -1.99 -0.47 -1.05
C CYS A 53 -2.62 0.01 0.27
N LEU A 54 -2.50 1.30 0.57
CA LEU A 54 -2.99 1.88 1.81
C LEU A 54 -4.04 2.94 1.54
N ASP A 55 -5.23 2.77 2.12
CA ASP A 55 -6.21 3.84 2.20
C ASP A 55 -5.77 4.81 3.31
N ILE A 56 -5.97 6.10 3.11
CA ILE A 56 -5.61 7.09 4.12
C ILE A 56 -6.61 7.09 5.27
N MET A 57 -7.90 7.08 4.96
CA MET A 57 -8.95 7.20 5.98
C MET A 57 -9.37 5.84 6.50
N MET A 58 -8.67 5.39 7.55
CA MET A 58 -8.96 4.11 8.21
C MET A 58 -9.07 4.29 9.72
N PRO A 59 -9.85 3.43 10.41
CA PRO A 59 -9.94 3.48 11.87
C PRO A 59 -8.65 2.98 12.52
N VAL A 60 -8.50 3.25 13.80
CA VAL A 60 -7.41 2.82 14.68
C VAL A 60 -6.08 3.50 14.32
N MET A 61 -5.59 3.29 13.12
CA MET A 61 -4.36 3.89 12.59
C MET A 61 -4.61 4.23 11.13
N ASP A 62 -4.45 5.49 10.75
CA ASP A 62 -4.67 5.92 9.38
C ASP A 62 -3.54 5.51 8.44
N GLY A 63 -3.73 5.77 7.14
CA GLY A 63 -2.75 5.38 6.13
C GLY A 63 -1.39 6.07 6.27
N TYR A 64 -1.36 7.32 6.73
CA TYR A 64 -0.10 8.02 6.95
C TYR A 64 0.70 7.38 8.06
N GLN A 65 0.05 7.05 9.16
CA GLN A 65 0.68 6.38 10.30
C GLN A 65 1.18 4.99 9.91
N ALA A 66 0.38 4.25 9.13
CA ALA A 66 0.76 2.93 8.65
C ALA A 66 1.98 3.02 7.73
N LEU A 67 2.00 4.00 6.82
CA LEU A 67 3.14 4.21 5.92
C LEU A 67 4.42 4.49 6.71
N MET A 68 4.34 5.36 7.71
CA MET A 68 5.49 5.65 8.58
C MET A 68 5.98 4.39 9.27
N GLY A 69 5.07 3.58 9.80
CA GLY A 69 5.41 2.32 10.47
C GLY A 69 6.11 1.36 9.53
N ILE A 70 5.60 1.19 8.31
CA ILE A 70 6.17 0.32 7.30
C ILE A 70 7.58 0.77 6.92
N ARG A 71 7.76 2.07 6.63
CA ARG A 71 9.07 2.60 6.25
C ARG A 71 10.09 2.49 7.38
N ASN A 72 9.65 2.70 8.63
CA ASN A 72 10.51 2.53 9.80
C ASN A 72 10.95 1.07 9.96
N LEU A 73 10.05 0.12 9.74
CA LEU A 73 10.41 -1.32 9.80
C LEU A 73 11.47 -1.67 8.76
N GLU A 74 11.31 -1.16 7.54
CA GLU A 74 12.29 -1.39 6.47
C GLU A 74 13.64 -0.78 6.81
N LYS A 75 13.65 0.44 7.32
CA LYS A 75 14.85 1.16 7.71
C LYS A 75 15.57 0.45 8.85
N ASP A 76 14.84 0.05 9.89
CA ASP A 76 15.41 -0.62 11.06
C ASP A 76 16.05 -1.96 10.71
N ARG A 77 15.54 -2.63 9.69
CA ARG A 77 16.09 -3.90 9.21
C ARG A 77 17.15 -3.72 8.14
N GLY A 78 17.53 -2.48 7.83
CA GLY A 78 18.58 -2.18 6.86
C GLY A 78 18.25 -2.54 5.43
N ILE A 79 16.95 -2.56 5.04
CA ILE A 79 16.57 -2.88 3.68
C ILE A 79 16.91 -1.70 2.77
N PRO A 80 17.73 -1.93 1.70
CA PRO A 80 18.07 -0.86 0.76
C PRO A 80 16.84 -0.27 0.09
N GLU A 81 16.88 1.01 -0.25
CA GLU A 81 15.73 1.72 -0.83
C GLU A 81 15.19 1.04 -2.10
N ASP A 82 16.06 0.51 -2.94
CA ASP A 82 15.66 -0.16 -4.18
C ASP A 82 14.96 -1.50 -3.95
N LYS A 83 15.01 -2.03 -2.73
CA LYS A 83 14.38 -3.30 -2.36
C LYS A 83 13.18 -3.14 -1.44
N ARG A 84 12.82 -1.89 -1.12
CA ARG A 84 11.65 -1.63 -0.26
C ARG A 84 10.36 -1.84 -1.04
N ALA A 85 9.27 -2.15 -0.31
CA ALA A 85 7.97 -2.32 -0.92
C ALA A 85 7.53 -1.05 -1.64
N LYS A 86 6.87 -1.20 -2.77
CA LYS A 86 6.22 -0.08 -3.44
C LYS A 86 4.92 0.19 -2.70
N VAL A 87 4.63 1.46 -2.41
CA VAL A 87 3.43 1.84 -1.67
C VAL A 87 2.58 2.77 -2.54
N ILE A 88 1.34 2.35 -2.76
CA ILE A 88 0.34 3.15 -3.45
C ILE A 88 -0.69 3.56 -2.39
N MET A 89 -0.78 4.87 -2.14
CA MET A 89 -1.79 5.42 -1.24
C MET A 89 -3.07 5.69 -2.01
N THR A 90 -4.21 5.31 -1.46
CA THR A 90 -5.51 5.55 -2.09
C THR A 90 -6.40 6.35 -1.14
N THR A 91 -7.13 7.33 -1.67
CA THR A 91 -7.98 8.16 -0.83
C THR A 91 -9.00 8.96 -1.64
N ALA A 92 -10.11 9.32 -0.97
CA ALA A 92 -11.04 10.32 -1.48
C ALA A 92 -10.51 11.74 -1.26
N LEU A 93 -9.51 11.92 -0.39
CA LEU A 93 -8.86 13.21 -0.18
C LEU A 93 -7.97 13.52 -1.36
N ASN A 94 -8.24 14.62 -2.04
CA ASN A 94 -7.61 14.88 -3.33
C ASN A 94 -7.02 16.29 -3.40
N ASP A 95 -6.60 16.85 -2.27
CA ASP A 95 -5.95 18.15 -2.26
C ASP A 95 -4.42 18.00 -2.30
N GLU A 96 -3.79 19.05 -2.78
CA GLU A 96 -2.35 19.12 -2.99
C GLU A 96 -1.54 18.90 -1.71
N LYS A 97 -2.04 19.38 -0.58
CA LYS A 97 -1.37 19.24 0.70
C LYS A 97 -1.25 17.77 1.13
N ASN A 98 -2.34 17.02 0.96
CA ASN A 98 -2.34 15.60 1.33
C ASN A 98 -1.45 14.78 0.41
N VAL A 99 -1.44 15.08 -0.89
CA VAL A 99 -0.55 14.43 -1.85
C VAL A 99 0.90 14.66 -1.48
N LYS A 100 1.26 15.92 -1.19
CA LYS A 100 2.63 16.28 -0.81
C LYS A 100 3.07 15.53 0.45
N MET A 101 2.21 15.50 1.47
CA MET A 101 2.51 14.81 2.71
C MET A 101 2.74 13.32 2.49
N ALA A 102 1.93 12.67 1.66
CA ALA A 102 2.09 11.26 1.35
C ALA A 102 3.47 10.96 0.75
N PHE A 103 3.91 11.79 -0.20
CA PHE A 103 5.22 11.59 -0.82
C PHE A 103 6.37 11.89 0.16
N GLU A 104 6.23 12.87 1.01
CA GLU A 104 7.23 13.17 2.05
C GLU A 104 7.40 12.02 3.02
N LEU A 105 6.33 11.27 3.31
CA LEU A 105 6.36 10.10 4.20
C LEU A 105 6.84 8.84 3.49
N GLY A 106 7.07 8.88 2.19
CA GLY A 106 7.67 7.77 1.46
C GLY A 106 6.72 6.91 0.66
N CYS A 107 5.52 7.41 0.29
CA CYS A 107 4.68 6.66 -0.64
C CYS A 107 5.30 6.72 -2.04
N THR A 108 5.07 5.68 -2.84
CA THR A 108 5.63 5.60 -4.18
C THR A 108 4.70 6.26 -5.20
N ILE A 109 3.39 6.03 -5.06
CA ILE A 109 2.36 6.63 -5.91
C ILE A 109 1.15 6.95 -5.05
N TYR A 110 0.45 8.02 -5.41
CA TYR A 110 -0.78 8.46 -4.78
C TYR A 110 -1.91 8.34 -5.81
N SER A 111 -2.99 7.66 -5.44
CA SER A 111 -4.13 7.46 -6.31
C SER A 111 -5.42 7.91 -5.65
N GLY A 112 -6.24 8.68 -6.38
CA GLY A 112 -7.54 9.11 -5.89
C GLY A 112 -8.60 8.04 -6.04
N LYS A 113 -9.66 8.15 -5.24
CA LYS A 113 -10.87 7.34 -5.39
C LYS A 113 -11.89 8.11 -6.21
N PRO A 114 -12.75 7.42 -6.97
CA PRO A 114 -12.87 5.97 -7.11
C PRO A 114 -11.69 5.36 -7.87
N ILE A 115 -11.37 4.13 -7.51
CA ILE A 115 -10.23 3.42 -8.12
C ILE A 115 -10.56 3.08 -9.57
N ASP A 116 -9.69 3.51 -10.48
CA ASP A 116 -9.75 3.17 -11.90
C ASP A 116 -8.78 2.01 -12.14
N LYS A 117 -9.30 0.86 -12.51
CA LYS A 117 -8.51 -0.35 -12.72
C LYS A 117 -7.36 -0.13 -13.70
N GLU A 118 -7.65 0.50 -14.84
CA GLU A 118 -6.65 0.70 -15.89
C GLU A 118 -5.53 1.63 -15.44
N ARG A 119 -5.89 2.73 -14.77
CA ARG A 119 -4.90 3.66 -14.22
C ARG A 119 -4.04 3.00 -13.16
N PHE A 120 -4.66 2.19 -12.30
CA PHE A 120 -3.95 1.46 -11.26
C PHE A 120 -2.97 0.47 -11.86
N GLU A 121 -3.39 -0.28 -12.88
CA GLU A 121 -2.52 -1.21 -13.59
C GLU A 121 -1.38 -0.50 -14.31
N GLN A 122 -1.63 0.68 -14.89
CA GLN A 122 -0.58 1.49 -15.51
C GLN A 122 0.44 1.95 -14.46
N ALA A 123 -0.02 2.33 -13.28
CA ALA A 123 0.87 2.70 -12.18
C ALA A 123 1.77 1.52 -11.78
N MET A 124 1.21 0.32 -11.70
CA MET A 124 1.97 -0.88 -11.39
C MET A 124 3.02 -1.19 -12.46
N LYS A 125 2.68 -0.98 -13.73
CA LYS A 125 3.64 -1.14 -14.84
C LYS A 125 4.78 -0.13 -14.72
N LYS A 126 4.45 1.11 -14.41
CA LYS A 126 5.43 2.18 -14.25
C LYS A 126 6.40 1.90 -13.11
N LEU A 127 5.93 1.23 -12.06
CA LEU A 127 6.75 0.83 -10.93
C LEU A 127 7.56 -0.44 -11.18
N GLY A 128 7.37 -1.08 -12.33
CA GLY A 128 8.06 -2.32 -12.65
C GLY A 128 7.49 -3.56 -11.99
N LEU A 129 6.30 -3.47 -11.41
CA LEU A 129 5.67 -4.59 -10.71
C LEU A 129 5.01 -5.59 -11.66
N ILE A 130 4.52 -5.11 -12.80
CA ILE A 130 3.90 -5.93 -13.85
C ILE A 130 4.40 -5.46 -15.21
N GLN A 131 4.15 -6.26 -16.24
CA GLN A 131 4.56 -5.94 -17.61
C GLN A 131 3.43 -5.37 -18.45
#